data_8e1c91f02028451010944c481ff20352
#
_entry.id   8e1c91f02028451010944c481ff20352
#
_cell.length_a   1.000
_cell.length_b   1.000
_cell.length_c   1.000
_cell.angle_alpha   90.00
_cell.angle_beta   90.00
_cell.angle_gamma   90.00
#
_symmetry.space_group_name_H-M   'P 1'
#
loop_
_entity.id
_entity.type
_entity.pdbx_description
1 polymer ?
#
loop_
_entity_poly.entity_id
_entity_poly.type
_entity_poly.pdbx_seq_one_letter_code
_entity_poly.pdbx_strand_id
1 'polypeptide(L)'
;MTDFYETLGVPRNASQKDIRQAYRSMARQYHPDVNGGEKTSEEKFKQINEAYSVLSDASKRRRFDRHGENWANSDRIEEAARGRRGGVRWGNPGGNQSFSFSGMDSSSIFDSLFNDIGQTGPQPRTPKPPPTEYPAEITLEEAHNGATRLVGLPGGRRLEVEFPVGADNGSRIHLAPDGGSEGEFYLVVSVKEHPRFKREGKDLYLEVETSLEDAILGTDLTIETITGSRLALTIPPETQNGRRFRLSGQGMPVLNNPEVKGDLYATIKVVLPTDLSQEEQELFLRLKELRAGKGS
;
A
#
# COMPACT_ATOMS: atom_id res chain seq x y z
N MET A 1 0.87 -40.86 16.90
CA MET A 1 1.80 -39.71 17.11
C MET A 1 1.76 -38.85 15.87
N THR A 2 1.15 -37.68 15.94
CA THR A 2 1.01 -36.80 14.76
C THR A 2 2.22 -35.89 14.69
N ASP A 3 3.20 -36.23 13.85
CA ASP A 3 4.33 -35.35 13.60
C ASP A 3 3.91 -34.27 12.60
N PHE A 4 3.93 -32.99 13.01
CA PHE A 4 3.55 -31.86 12.16
C PHE A 4 4.43 -31.75 10.91
N TYR A 5 5.65 -32.22 10.95
CA TYR A 5 6.53 -32.28 9.77
C TYR A 5 6.06 -33.35 8.77
N GLU A 6 5.64 -34.51 9.27
CA GLU A 6 5.04 -35.57 8.44
C GLU A 6 3.69 -35.11 7.86
N THR A 7 2.88 -34.39 8.64
CA THR A 7 1.59 -33.84 8.19
C THR A 7 1.76 -32.89 7.02
N LEU A 8 2.85 -32.09 6.99
CA LEU A 8 3.17 -31.20 5.89
C LEU A 8 4.06 -31.85 4.80
N GLY A 9 4.48 -33.11 5.00
CA GLY A 9 5.35 -33.81 4.06
C GLY A 9 6.74 -33.19 3.91
N VAL A 10 7.28 -32.58 4.98
CA VAL A 10 8.59 -31.94 4.98
C VAL A 10 9.53 -32.57 6.02
N PRO A 11 10.85 -32.58 5.80
CA PRO A 11 11.78 -33.06 6.80
C PRO A 11 11.89 -32.08 7.99
N ARG A 12 12.28 -32.58 9.17
CA ARG A 12 12.39 -31.77 10.40
C ARG A 12 13.34 -30.59 10.30
N ASN A 13 14.34 -30.66 9.41
CA ASN A 13 15.28 -29.57 9.12
C ASN A 13 14.80 -28.61 8.02
N ALA A 14 13.55 -28.73 7.55
CA ALA A 14 12.99 -27.88 6.51
C ALA A 14 13.09 -26.39 6.86
N SER A 15 13.39 -25.57 5.85
CA SER A 15 13.42 -24.12 6.02
C SER A 15 12.00 -23.56 6.15
N GLN A 16 11.87 -22.33 6.68
CA GLN A 16 10.58 -21.64 6.76
C GLN A 16 9.93 -21.43 5.37
N LYS A 17 10.76 -21.37 4.33
CA LYS A 17 10.30 -21.25 2.94
C LYS A 17 9.67 -22.57 2.48
N ASP A 18 10.30 -23.68 2.79
CA ASP A 18 9.83 -25.02 2.40
C ASP A 18 8.51 -25.36 3.13
N ILE A 19 8.42 -25.05 4.42
CA ILE A 19 7.20 -25.22 5.21
C ILE A 19 6.02 -24.42 4.61
N ARG A 20 6.25 -23.15 4.22
CA ARG A 20 5.22 -22.34 3.56
C ARG A 20 4.82 -22.90 2.20
N GLN A 21 5.78 -23.41 1.44
CA GLN A 21 5.52 -23.97 0.11
C GLN A 21 4.71 -25.27 0.22
N ALA A 22 5.09 -26.17 1.13
CA ALA A 22 4.37 -27.41 1.41
C ALA A 22 2.93 -27.14 1.86
N TYR A 23 2.75 -26.22 2.82
CA TYR A 23 1.42 -25.80 3.26
C TYR A 23 0.56 -25.29 2.09
N ARG A 24 1.07 -24.40 1.24
CA ARG A 24 0.29 -23.88 0.09
C ARG A 24 -0.12 -24.97 -0.90
N SER A 25 0.75 -25.94 -1.12
CA SER A 25 0.45 -27.08 -2.00
C SER A 25 -0.67 -27.94 -1.42
N MET A 26 -0.55 -28.34 -0.16
CA MET A 26 -1.52 -29.20 0.52
C MET A 26 -2.85 -28.47 0.78
N ALA A 27 -2.81 -27.18 1.15
CA ALA A 27 -4.02 -26.39 1.35
C ALA A 27 -4.84 -26.25 0.07
N ARG A 28 -4.22 -26.15 -1.11
CA ARG A 28 -4.93 -26.17 -2.40
C ARG A 28 -5.50 -27.55 -2.72
N GLN A 29 -4.77 -28.61 -2.39
CA GLN A 29 -5.18 -29.98 -2.69
C GLN A 29 -6.37 -30.42 -1.85
N TYR A 30 -6.43 -30.01 -0.56
CA TYR A 30 -7.48 -30.40 0.38
C TYR A 30 -8.48 -29.27 0.69
N HIS A 31 -8.53 -28.24 -0.19
CA HIS A 31 -9.47 -27.12 0.00
C HIS A 31 -10.93 -27.63 -0.11
N PRO A 32 -11.83 -27.21 0.79
CA PRO A 32 -13.22 -27.66 0.78
C PRO A 32 -13.95 -27.34 -0.54
N ASP A 33 -13.66 -26.20 -1.18
CA ASP A 33 -14.27 -25.82 -2.47
C ASP A 33 -13.85 -26.74 -3.64
N VAL A 34 -12.68 -27.37 -3.52
CA VAL A 34 -12.17 -28.27 -4.56
C VAL A 34 -12.63 -29.70 -4.35
N ASN A 35 -12.84 -30.11 -3.09
CA ASN A 35 -13.15 -31.48 -2.73
C ASN A 35 -14.62 -31.69 -2.28
N GLY A 36 -15.52 -30.75 -2.60
CA GLY A 36 -16.98 -30.95 -2.45
C GLY A 36 -17.48 -31.30 -1.05
N GLY A 37 -16.75 -30.96 0.02
CA GLY A 37 -17.16 -31.24 1.40
C GLY A 37 -16.94 -32.67 1.87
N GLU A 38 -16.01 -33.41 1.25
CA GLU A 38 -15.65 -34.76 1.69
C GLU A 38 -15.00 -34.71 3.08
N LYS A 39 -15.58 -35.39 4.07
CA LYS A 39 -15.15 -35.38 5.50
C LYS A 39 -13.66 -35.69 5.67
N THR A 40 -13.13 -36.64 4.88
CA THR A 40 -11.72 -37.02 4.91
C THR A 40 -10.78 -35.87 4.46
N SER A 41 -11.21 -35.09 3.51
CA SER A 41 -10.45 -33.91 3.01
C SER A 41 -10.52 -32.76 4.00
N GLU A 42 -11.65 -32.57 4.66
CA GLU A 42 -11.84 -31.56 5.72
C GLU A 42 -10.96 -31.85 6.95
N GLU A 43 -10.92 -33.10 7.40
CA GLU A 43 -10.05 -33.52 8.51
C GLU A 43 -8.55 -33.31 8.18
N LYS A 44 -8.13 -33.67 6.98
CA LYS A 44 -6.76 -33.41 6.53
C LYS A 44 -6.44 -31.93 6.43
N PHE A 45 -7.37 -31.12 5.93
CA PHE A 45 -7.19 -29.67 5.85
C PHE A 45 -7.03 -29.06 7.25
N LYS A 46 -7.79 -29.54 8.24
CA LYS A 46 -7.66 -29.13 9.65
C LYS A 46 -6.28 -29.47 10.22
N GLN A 47 -5.80 -30.69 9.99
CA GLN A 47 -4.47 -31.13 10.43
C GLN A 47 -3.34 -30.32 9.77
N ILE A 48 -3.46 -30.01 8.48
CA ILE A 48 -2.50 -29.18 7.73
C ILE A 48 -2.42 -27.77 8.30
N ASN A 49 -3.58 -27.17 8.62
CA ASN A 49 -3.65 -25.82 9.22
C ASN A 49 -3.03 -25.80 10.63
N GLU A 50 -3.30 -26.82 11.44
CA GLU A 50 -2.71 -26.97 12.77
C GLU A 50 -1.18 -27.09 12.68
N ALA A 51 -0.66 -28.00 11.85
CA ALA A 51 0.76 -28.20 11.63
C ALA A 51 1.46 -26.88 11.18
N TYR A 52 0.84 -26.16 10.25
CA TYR A 52 1.38 -24.88 9.78
C TYR A 52 1.35 -23.80 10.87
N SER A 53 0.31 -23.71 11.68
CA SER A 53 0.22 -22.73 12.78
C SER A 53 1.34 -22.86 13.81
N VAL A 54 1.84 -24.09 14.01
CA VAL A 54 2.95 -24.38 14.93
C VAL A 54 4.31 -24.19 14.24
N LEU A 55 4.48 -24.72 13.03
CA LEU A 55 5.79 -24.75 12.37
C LEU A 55 6.14 -23.42 11.67
N SER A 56 5.16 -22.56 11.39
CA SER A 56 5.41 -21.24 10.80
C SER A 56 5.95 -20.21 11.79
N ASP A 57 5.70 -20.38 13.08
CA ASP A 57 6.23 -19.53 14.14
C ASP A 57 7.51 -20.13 14.72
N ALA A 58 8.60 -19.35 14.72
CA ALA A 58 9.90 -19.82 15.21
C ALA A 58 9.90 -20.18 16.69
N SER A 59 9.04 -19.59 17.52
CA SER A 59 8.91 -19.86 18.95
C SER A 59 8.15 -21.16 19.20
N LYS A 60 7.00 -21.31 18.53
CA LYS A 60 6.16 -22.50 18.62
C LYS A 60 6.90 -23.73 18.05
N ARG A 61 7.60 -23.57 16.90
CA ARG A 61 8.42 -24.62 16.32
C ARG A 61 9.48 -25.11 17.29
N ARG A 62 10.25 -24.20 17.92
CA ARG A 62 11.26 -24.56 18.92
C ARG A 62 10.67 -25.29 20.13
N ARG A 63 9.47 -24.92 20.57
CA ARG A 63 8.75 -25.61 21.65
C ARG A 63 8.30 -27.00 21.22
N PHE A 64 7.77 -27.13 20.01
CA PHE A 64 7.38 -28.43 19.43
C PHE A 64 8.60 -29.33 19.24
N ASP A 65 9.71 -28.82 18.72
CA ASP A 65 10.96 -29.58 18.55
C ASP A 65 11.53 -30.10 19.89
N ARG A 66 11.29 -29.37 21.00
CA ARG A 66 11.78 -29.70 22.33
C ARG A 66 10.83 -30.62 23.12
N HIS A 67 9.54 -30.39 23.01
CA HIS A 67 8.52 -31.02 23.86
C HIS A 67 7.56 -31.95 23.11
N GLY A 68 7.66 -32.05 21.78
CA GLY A 68 6.77 -32.86 20.94
C GLY A 68 5.30 -32.44 21.10
N GLU A 69 4.41 -33.39 21.26
CA GLU A 69 2.97 -33.18 21.44
C GLU A 69 2.61 -32.31 22.66
N ASN A 70 3.50 -32.25 23.66
CA ASN A 70 3.28 -31.48 24.90
C ASN A 70 3.71 -29.98 24.73
N TRP A 71 4.01 -29.54 23.52
CA TRP A 71 4.47 -28.17 23.25
C TRP A 71 3.53 -27.07 23.76
N ALA A 72 2.21 -27.33 23.74
CA ALA A 72 1.18 -26.41 24.23
C ALA A 72 1.23 -26.21 25.75
N ASN A 73 1.69 -27.21 26.49
CA ASN A 73 1.84 -27.17 27.93
C ASN A 73 3.27 -26.90 28.42
N SER A 74 4.16 -26.50 27.50
CA SER A 74 5.58 -26.29 27.78
C SER A 74 5.84 -25.26 28.88
N ASP A 75 5.05 -24.20 28.96
CA ASP A 75 5.18 -23.15 29.96
C ASP A 75 4.91 -23.68 31.38
N ARG A 76 3.93 -24.55 31.53
CA ARG A 76 3.65 -25.26 32.83
C ARG A 76 4.73 -26.25 33.20
N ILE A 77 5.31 -26.92 32.22
CA ILE A 77 6.41 -27.88 32.44
C ILE A 77 7.67 -27.16 32.84
N GLU A 78 7.99 -26.03 32.21
CA GLU A 78 9.15 -25.20 32.55
C GLU A 78 9.01 -24.51 33.91
N GLU A 79 7.81 -24.02 34.28
CA GLU A 79 7.53 -23.51 35.62
C GLU A 79 7.65 -24.60 36.70
N ALA A 80 7.11 -25.81 36.48
CA ALA A 80 7.29 -26.93 37.37
C ALA A 80 8.74 -27.38 37.53
N ALA A 81 9.54 -27.28 36.46
CA ALA A 81 10.98 -27.57 36.50
C ALA A 81 11.80 -26.49 37.22
N ARG A 82 11.40 -25.22 37.13
CA ARG A 82 12.03 -24.09 37.87
C ARG A 82 11.66 -24.13 39.35
N GLY A 83 10.44 -24.55 39.70
CA GLY A 83 9.98 -24.69 41.09
C GLY A 83 10.71 -25.77 41.90
N ARG A 84 11.41 -26.73 41.27
CA ARG A 84 12.19 -27.78 41.92
C ARG A 84 13.60 -27.38 42.37
N ARG A 85 14.06 -26.19 42.03
CA ARG A 85 15.41 -25.68 42.40
C ARG A 85 15.44 -24.61 43.50
N GLY A 86 14.34 -24.31 44.12
CA GLY A 86 14.28 -23.32 45.20
C GLY A 86 13.37 -23.78 46.34
N GLY A 87 13.93 -24.25 47.43
CA GLY A 87 13.54 -24.29 48.83
C GLY A 87 12.05 -24.29 49.20
N VAL A 88 11.69 -25.38 49.90
CA VAL A 88 10.55 -25.61 50.77
C VAL A 88 10.04 -24.32 51.42
N ARG A 89 8.80 -23.92 51.17
CA ARG A 89 8.02 -23.14 52.12
C ARG A 89 6.60 -23.66 52.23
N TRP A 90 6.31 -24.08 53.45
CA TRP A 90 5.17 -24.72 54.03
C TRP A 90 3.95 -23.77 54.08
N GLY A 91 2.76 -24.33 53.83
CA GLY A 91 1.51 -23.75 54.37
C GLY A 91 0.38 -23.55 53.36
N ASN A 92 -0.53 -24.41 53.21
CA ASN A 92 -1.89 -24.53 53.67
C ASN A 92 -2.70 -25.56 52.84
N PRO A 93 -3.46 -26.48 53.45
CA PRO A 93 -4.22 -27.51 52.76
C PRO A 93 -5.68 -27.08 52.59
N GLY A 94 -6.20 -27.12 51.38
CA GLY A 94 -7.61 -26.91 51.18
C GLY A 94 -7.99 -26.73 49.70
N GLY A 95 -8.48 -27.82 49.07
CA GLY A 95 -9.10 -27.67 47.74
C GLY A 95 -8.92 -28.92 46.87
N ASN A 96 -9.63 -29.97 47.22
CA ASN A 96 -9.79 -31.23 46.49
C ASN A 96 -10.50 -30.95 45.12
N GLN A 97 -9.80 -31.12 44.01
CA GLN A 97 -10.40 -31.47 42.73
C GLN A 97 -9.46 -32.36 41.94
N SER A 98 -9.69 -33.64 42.06
CA SER A 98 -9.15 -34.68 41.22
C SER A 98 -9.83 -34.63 39.85
N PHE A 99 -9.13 -34.14 38.82
CA PHE A 99 -9.55 -34.34 37.45
C PHE A 99 -9.02 -35.69 36.95
N SER A 100 -9.97 -36.64 36.91
CA SER A 100 -9.80 -37.95 36.28
C SER A 100 -9.84 -37.75 34.76
N PHE A 101 -8.70 -38.00 34.14
CA PHE A 101 -8.53 -37.98 32.68
C PHE A 101 -8.83 -39.37 32.13
N SER A 102 -10.12 -39.65 31.86
CA SER A 102 -10.53 -40.85 31.12
C SER A 102 -11.68 -40.48 30.18
N GLY A 103 -11.37 -40.41 28.89
CA GLY A 103 -12.37 -40.34 27.82
C GLY A 103 -12.80 -38.93 27.42
N MET A 104 -11.93 -38.18 26.76
CA MET A 104 -12.31 -36.92 26.14
C MET A 104 -11.97 -36.97 24.66
N ASP A 105 -13.02 -36.91 23.86
CA ASP A 105 -13.02 -36.83 22.42
C ASP A 105 -12.27 -35.58 21.98
N SER A 106 -11.43 -35.71 20.94
CA SER A 106 -10.52 -34.62 20.43
C SER A 106 -11.28 -33.37 19.99
N SER A 107 -12.60 -33.43 19.81
CA SER A 107 -13.45 -32.27 19.51
C SER A 107 -13.63 -31.33 20.71
N SER A 108 -13.58 -31.86 21.96
CA SER A 108 -13.76 -31.06 23.16
C SER A 108 -12.53 -30.26 23.58
N ILE A 109 -11.32 -30.66 23.13
CA ILE A 109 -10.08 -29.88 23.37
C ILE A 109 -10.06 -28.63 22.48
N PHE A 110 -10.62 -28.71 21.28
CA PHE A 110 -10.72 -27.60 20.37
C PHE A 110 -11.75 -26.57 20.82
N ASP A 111 -12.92 -27.02 21.30
CA ASP A 111 -13.93 -26.13 21.87
C ASP A 111 -13.45 -25.48 23.18
N SER A 112 -12.69 -26.22 24.00
CA SER A 112 -12.09 -25.70 25.22
C SER A 112 -10.97 -24.71 24.97
N LEU A 113 -10.13 -24.94 23.95
CA LEU A 113 -9.06 -24.00 23.54
C LEU A 113 -9.62 -22.75 22.84
N PHE A 114 -10.70 -22.91 22.06
CA PHE A 114 -11.37 -21.77 21.42
C PHE A 114 -12.28 -21.01 22.39
N ASN A 115 -12.88 -21.69 23.39
CA ASN A 115 -13.66 -21.03 24.42
C ASN A 115 -12.81 -20.40 25.54
N ASP A 116 -11.60 -20.91 25.82
CA ASP A 116 -10.70 -20.32 26.82
C ASP A 116 -9.93 -19.10 26.22
N ILE A 117 -9.78 -19.04 24.88
CA ILE A 117 -9.43 -17.80 24.18
C ILE A 117 -10.66 -16.84 24.10
N GLY A 118 -11.89 -17.37 24.30
CA GLY A 118 -13.14 -16.60 24.27
C GLY A 118 -13.72 -16.23 25.65
N GLN A 119 -13.18 -16.76 26.78
CA GLN A 119 -13.71 -16.54 28.14
C GLN A 119 -12.69 -16.07 29.18
N THR A 120 -11.68 -15.34 28.83
CA THR A 120 -11.43 -14.13 29.59
C THR A 120 -12.61 -13.23 29.24
N GLY A 121 -13.54 -13.05 30.21
CA GLY A 121 -14.75 -12.27 30.02
C GLY A 121 -14.46 -11.00 29.24
N PRO A 122 -15.37 -10.54 28.40
CA PRO A 122 -15.15 -9.32 27.68
C PRO A 122 -14.98 -8.20 28.71
N GLN A 123 -13.73 -7.90 29.10
CA GLN A 123 -13.45 -6.49 29.22
C GLN A 123 -13.94 -5.96 27.88
N PRO A 124 -14.91 -5.06 27.85
CA PRO A 124 -15.27 -4.41 26.61
C PRO A 124 -13.94 -3.88 26.08
N ARG A 125 -13.34 -4.60 25.11
CA ARG A 125 -12.35 -3.97 24.25
C ARG A 125 -13.13 -2.82 23.69
N THR A 126 -12.94 -1.65 24.29
CA THR A 126 -13.36 -0.41 23.68
C THR A 126 -12.92 -0.56 22.25
N PRO A 127 -13.84 -0.58 21.26
CA PRO A 127 -13.45 -0.70 19.86
C PRO A 127 -12.35 0.32 19.69
N LYS A 128 -11.15 -0.12 19.22
CA LYS A 128 -10.07 0.81 18.89
C LYS A 128 -10.75 1.92 18.11
N PRO A 129 -10.70 3.16 18.56
CA PRO A 129 -11.36 4.22 17.81
C PRO A 129 -10.88 4.12 16.38
N PRO A 130 -11.74 4.31 15.39
CA PRO A 130 -11.33 4.27 14.00
C PRO A 130 -10.13 5.19 13.85
N PRO A 131 -9.09 4.80 13.07
CA PRO A 131 -7.91 5.61 12.90
C PRO A 131 -8.34 7.01 12.43
N THR A 132 -7.85 8.03 13.11
CA THR A 132 -8.24 9.42 12.80
C THR A 132 -7.50 9.85 11.55
N GLU A 133 -8.23 10.29 10.53
CA GLU A 133 -7.67 10.79 9.29
C GLU A 133 -7.59 12.32 9.32
N TYR A 134 -6.45 12.88 8.95
CA TYR A 134 -6.26 14.32 8.81
C TYR A 134 -5.88 14.67 7.38
N PRO A 135 -6.51 15.69 6.76
CA PRO A 135 -6.12 16.14 5.43
C PRO A 135 -4.76 16.84 5.48
N ALA A 136 -3.89 16.52 4.54
CA ALA A 136 -2.61 17.20 4.35
C ALA A 136 -2.52 17.69 2.90
N GLU A 137 -2.54 19.02 2.73
CA GLU A 137 -2.42 19.64 1.41
C GLU A 137 -0.96 19.83 1.02
N ILE A 138 -0.61 19.36 -0.18
CA ILE A 138 0.70 19.54 -0.80
C ILE A 138 0.55 20.16 -2.19
N THR A 139 1.62 20.78 -2.70
CA THR A 139 1.64 21.29 -4.08
C THR A 139 1.99 20.18 -5.06
N LEU A 140 1.79 20.42 -6.36
CA LEU A 140 2.11 19.45 -7.41
C LEU A 140 3.63 19.20 -7.50
N GLU A 141 4.44 20.24 -7.28
CA GLU A 141 5.90 20.14 -7.22
C GLU A 141 6.38 19.30 -6.03
N GLU A 142 5.74 19.48 -4.86
CA GLU A 142 6.02 18.66 -3.68
C GLU A 142 5.63 17.20 -3.90
N ALA A 143 4.52 16.96 -4.56
CA ALA A 143 4.12 15.61 -4.96
C ALA A 143 5.09 14.99 -5.98
N HIS A 144 5.71 15.81 -6.86
CA HIS A 144 6.69 15.36 -7.83
C HIS A 144 8.04 15.02 -7.18
N ASN A 145 8.54 15.91 -6.31
CA ASN A 145 9.93 15.83 -5.79
C ASN A 145 10.00 15.08 -4.44
N GLY A 146 8.85 14.87 -3.78
CA GLY A 146 8.79 14.58 -2.34
C GLY A 146 9.03 15.85 -1.53
N ALA A 147 8.54 15.86 -0.30
CA ALA A 147 8.72 16.98 0.61
C ALA A 147 8.68 16.53 2.06
N THR A 148 9.45 17.21 2.92
CA THR A 148 9.32 17.07 4.37
C THR A 148 8.68 18.33 4.92
N ARG A 149 7.56 18.19 5.65
CA ARG A 149 6.81 19.33 6.21
C ARG A 149 6.43 19.11 7.66
N LEU A 150 6.42 20.18 8.42
CA LEU A 150 5.83 20.22 9.74
C LEU A 150 4.30 20.36 9.63
N VAL A 151 3.58 19.29 9.94
CA VAL A 151 2.11 19.26 9.95
C VAL A 151 1.62 19.50 11.36
N GLY A 152 0.74 20.48 11.53
CA GLY A 152 0.07 20.75 12.81
C GLY A 152 -1.08 19.77 13.03
N LEU A 153 -1.01 18.99 14.10
CA LEU A 153 -2.08 18.11 14.54
C LEU A 153 -2.99 18.80 15.56
N PRO A 154 -4.25 18.37 15.71
CA PRO A 154 -5.10 18.83 16.81
C PRO A 154 -4.42 18.63 18.16
N GLY A 155 -4.54 19.62 19.04
CA GLY A 155 -3.81 19.64 20.32
C GLY A 155 -2.50 20.44 20.30
N GLY A 156 -2.19 21.14 19.18
CA GLY A 156 -1.02 22.05 19.11
C GLY A 156 0.32 21.33 18.86
N ARG A 157 0.30 20.03 18.64
CA ARG A 157 1.49 19.25 18.29
C ARG A 157 1.88 19.49 16.83
N ARG A 158 3.17 19.61 16.58
CA ARG A 158 3.73 19.65 15.22
C ARG A 158 4.53 18.38 14.99
N LEU A 159 4.25 17.71 13.90
CA LEU A 159 4.96 16.50 13.51
C LEU A 159 5.64 16.75 12.17
N GLU A 160 6.90 16.35 12.06
CA GLU A 160 7.61 16.33 10.79
C GLU A 160 7.18 15.11 9.99
N VAL A 161 6.68 15.35 8.78
CA VAL A 161 6.12 14.33 7.91
C VAL A 161 6.83 14.36 6.59
N GLU A 162 7.29 13.21 6.16
CA GLU A 162 7.88 13.00 4.84
C GLU A 162 6.78 12.55 3.85
N PHE A 163 6.55 13.38 2.83
CA PHE A 163 5.66 13.06 1.71
C PHE A 163 6.45 12.34 0.63
N PRO A 164 6.07 11.13 0.26
CA PRO A 164 6.81 10.35 -0.72
C PRO A 164 6.67 10.93 -2.13
N VAL A 165 7.71 10.73 -2.93
CA VAL A 165 7.74 11.05 -4.36
C VAL A 165 6.62 10.32 -5.08
N GLY A 166 5.85 11.04 -5.90
CA GLY A 166 4.72 10.47 -6.63
C GLY A 166 3.40 10.39 -5.84
N ALA A 167 3.34 10.95 -4.63
CA ALA A 167 2.10 11.00 -3.86
C ALA A 167 0.93 11.56 -4.69
N ASP A 168 -0.27 10.98 -4.52
CA ASP A 168 -1.48 11.37 -5.23
C ASP A 168 -2.61 11.70 -4.25
N ASN A 169 -3.69 12.28 -4.77
CA ASN A 169 -4.90 12.50 -3.99
C ASN A 169 -5.37 11.19 -3.36
N GLY A 170 -5.64 11.23 -2.05
CA GLY A 170 -6.05 10.06 -1.29
C GLY A 170 -4.91 9.14 -0.83
N SER A 171 -3.64 9.43 -1.16
CA SER A 171 -2.49 8.72 -0.60
C SER A 171 -2.52 8.84 0.92
N ARG A 172 -2.38 7.69 1.64
CA ARG A 172 -2.41 7.64 3.10
C ARG A 172 -1.01 7.46 3.64
N ILE A 173 -0.59 8.38 4.50
CA ILE A 173 0.69 8.33 5.21
C ILE A 173 0.39 7.93 6.65
N HIS A 174 0.93 6.79 7.08
CA HIS A 174 0.79 6.31 8.45
C HIS A 174 1.76 7.07 9.36
N LEU A 175 1.23 7.65 10.41
CA LEU A 175 2.00 8.30 11.45
C LEU A 175 1.91 7.48 12.73
N ALA A 176 3.05 6.94 13.15
CA ALA A 176 3.17 6.32 14.47
C ALA A 176 3.57 7.40 15.48
N PRO A 177 2.75 7.70 16.51
CA PRO A 177 3.17 8.60 17.54
C PRO A 177 4.29 7.98 18.38
N ASP A 178 5.39 8.68 18.54
CA ASP A 178 6.46 8.30 19.46
C ASP A 178 5.90 8.21 20.89
N GLY A 179 5.74 6.98 21.40
CA GLY A 179 5.66 6.70 22.85
C GLY A 179 4.36 7.02 23.58
N GLY A 180 3.18 6.92 22.98
CA GLY A 180 1.93 7.19 23.72
C GLY A 180 0.73 6.37 23.26
N SER A 181 -0.21 6.14 24.19
CA SER A 181 -1.47 5.42 24.07
C SER A 181 -2.51 6.05 23.12
N GLU A 182 -2.12 6.98 22.29
CA GLU A 182 -3.00 7.65 21.34
C GLU A 182 -2.95 6.90 20.01
N GLY A 183 -4.13 6.63 19.44
CA GLY A 183 -4.35 5.75 18.29
C GLY A 183 -3.52 6.09 17.05
N GLU A 184 -3.52 5.19 16.10
CA GLU A 184 -2.90 5.34 14.78
C GLU A 184 -3.54 6.51 14.04
N PHE A 185 -2.72 7.41 13.49
CA PHE A 185 -3.16 8.53 12.68
C PHE A 185 -2.77 8.32 11.23
N TYR A 186 -3.63 8.74 10.34
CA TYR A 186 -3.34 8.76 8.91
C TYR A 186 -3.45 10.18 8.37
N LEU A 187 -2.45 10.61 7.61
CA LEU A 187 -2.60 11.79 6.77
C LEU A 187 -3.10 11.35 5.40
N VAL A 188 -4.18 11.98 4.96
CA VAL A 188 -4.73 11.81 3.62
C VAL A 188 -4.24 12.97 2.77
N VAL A 189 -3.41 12.65 1.78
CA VAL A 189 -2.83 13.64 0.89
C VAL A 189 -3.90 14.25 -0.02
N SER A 190 -3.91 15.56 -0.13
CA SER A 190 -4.67 16.35 -1.11
C SER A 190 -3.70 17.20 -1.91
N VAL A 191 -3.56 16.95 -3.20
CA VAL A 191 -2.70 17.74 -4.09
C VAL A 191 -3.47 18.94 -4.59
N LYS A 192 -2.92 20.14 -4.36
CA LYS A 192 -3.52 21.40 -4.84
C LYS A 192 -3.53 21.45 -6.35
N GLU A 193 -4.57 22.05 -6.90
CA GLU A 193 -4.62 22.37 -8.33
C GLU A 193 -3.48 23.33 -8.69
N HIS A 194 -2.78 22.99 -9.78
CA HIS A 194 -1.68 23.80 -10.27
C HIS A 194 -2.17 24.73 -11.41
N PRO A 195 -1.77 26.02 -11.44
CA PRO A 195 -2.32 27.00 -12.41
C PRO A 195 -1.97 26.67 -13.87
N ARG A 196 -0.89 25.95 -14.13
CA ARG A 196 -0.40 25.62 -15.48
C ARG A 196 -0.54 24.16 -15.85
N PHE A 197 -0.39 23.25 -14.88
CA PHE A 197 -0.36 21.81 -15.12
C PHE A 197 -1.61 21.15 -14.60
N LYS A 198 -2.25 20.33 -15.43
CA LYS A 198 -3.31 19.42 -15.02
C LYS A 198 -2.73 18.02 -14.91
N ARG A 199 -2.88 17.37 -13.75
CA ARG A 199 -2.43 15.99 -13.53
C ARG A 199 -3.56 15.01 -13.85
N GLU A 200 -3.24 13.96 -14.61
CA GLU A 200 -4.11 12.79 -14.82
C GLU A 200 -3.30 11.52 -14.59
N GLY A 201 -3.40 10.98 -13.37
CA GLY A 201 -2.57 9.86 -12.92
C GLY A 201 -1.08 10.21 -12.89
N LYS A 202 -0.27 9.57 -13.72
CA LYS A 202 1.16 9.86 -13.85
C LYS A 202 1.48 10.92 -14.92
N ASP A 203 0.52 11.25 -15.78
CA ASP A 203 0.75 12.15 -16.89
C ASP A 203 0.35 13.59 -16.53
N LEU A 204 1.06 14.56 -17.13
CA LEU A 204 0.80 15.98 -16.96
C LEU A 204 0.34 16.58 -18.29
N TYR A 205 -0.55 17.54 -18.21
CA TYR A 205 -1.08 18.28 -19.35
C TYR A 205 -0.80 19.76 -19.15
N LEU A 206 -0.32 20.39 -20.20
CA LEU A 206 0.02 21.81 -20.25
C LEU A 206 -0.57 22.44 -21.51
N GLU A 207 -1.22 23.58 -21.41
CA GLU A 207 -1.53 24.43 -22.57
C GLU A 207 -0.37 25.36 -22.85
N VAL A 208 0.07 25.39 -24.12
CA VAL A 208 1.15 26.23 -24.59
C VAL A 208 0.60 27.22 -25.60
N GLU A 209 0.55 28.48 -25.23
CA GLU A 209 0.09 29.54 -26.10
C GLU A 209 1.17 29.83 -27.16
N THR A 210 0.75 29.95 -28.42
CA THR A 210 1.59 30.31 -29.55
C THR A 210 0.84 31.27 -30.44
N SER A 211 1.59 32.15 -31.16
CA SER A 211 0.98 33.08 -32.10
C SER A 211 0.43 32.35 -33.34
N LEU A 212 -0.45 32.99 -34.08
CA LEU A 212 -0.98 32.44 -35.34
C LEU A 212 0.14 32.23 -36.35
N GLU A 213 1.04 33.23 -36.48
CA GLU A 213 2.16 33.19 -37.38
C GLU A 213 3.16 32.09 -37.04
N ASP A 214 3.48 31.91 -35.76
CA ASP A 214 4.35 30.82 -35.30
C ASP A 214 3.72 29.44 -35.57
N ALA A 215 2.42 29.30 -35.40
CA ALA A 215 1.73 28.04 -35.70
C ALA A 215 1.75 27.73 -37.21
N ILE A 216 1.66 28.76 -38.05
CA ILE A 216 1.69 28.59 -39.51
C ILE A 216 3.10 28.39 -40.05
N LEU A 217 4.08 29.16 -39.59
CA LEU A 217 5.44 29.17 -40.11
C LEU A 217 6.33 28.14 -39.43
N GLY A 218 5.96 27.67 -38.23
CA GLY A 218 6.77 26.85 -37.36
C GLY A 218 7.71 27.70 -36.49
N THR A 219 7.99 27.21 -35.30
CA THR A 219 8.87 27.92 -34.35
C THR A 219 9.43 26.96 -33.33
N ASP A 220 10.47 27.36 -32.60
CA ASP A 220 10.96 26.67 -31.42
C ASP A 220 10.52 27.42 -30.18
N LEU A 221 9.67 26.74 -29.37
CA LEU A 221 9.21 27.27 -28.09
C LEU A 221 10.00 26.67 -26.92
N THR A 222 10.19 27.47 -25.90
CA THR A 222 10.73 26.96 -24.63
C THR A 222 9.60 26.78 -23.65
N ILE A 223 9.41 25.54 -23.20
CA ILE A 223 8.45 25.20 -22.14
C ILE A 223 9.18 24.88 -20.84
N GLU A 224 8.57 25.27 -19.75
CA GLU A 224 9.07 24.96 -18.41
C GLU A 224 8.30 23.75 -17.87
N THR A 225 9.05 22.76 -17.39
CA THR A 225 8.49 21.54 -16.79
C THR A 225 8.11 21.77 -15.33
N ILE A 226 7.47 20.80 -14.71
CA ILE A 226 7.11 20.82 -13.28
C ILE A 226 8.35 20.93 -12.37
N THR A 227 9.51 20.47 -12.83
CA THR A 227 10.78 20.58 -12.11
C THR A 227 11.48 21.93 -12.28
N GLY A 228 10.89 22.87 -13.05
CA GLY A 228 11.53 24.14 -13.40
C GLY A 228 12.57 24.04 -14.52
N SER A 229 12.79 22.86 -15.08
CA SER A 229 13.69 22.67 -16.22
C SER A 229 13.06 23.23 -17.49
N ARG A 230 13.88 23.81 -18.37
CA ARG A 230 13.44 24.36 -19.64
C ARG A 230 13.73 23.37 -20.77
N LEU A 231 12.70 23.04 -21.54
CA LEU A 231 12.78 22.15 -22.69
C LEU A 231 12.44 22.93 -23.99
N ALA A 232 13.20 22.71 -25.02
CA ALA A 232 12.87 23.21 -26.37
C ALA A 232 11.79 22.28 -26.98
N LEU A 233 10.71 22.87 -27.48
CA LEU A 233 9.65 22.21 -28.22
C LEU A 233 9.57 22.79 -29.60
N THR A 234 10.00 22.05 -30.64
CA THR A 234 9.89 22.45 -32.03
C THR A 234 8.45 22.23 -32.51
N ILE A 235 7.84 23.33 -32.94
CA ILE A 235 6.51 23.34 -33.57
C ILE A 235 6.70 23.34 -35.08
N PRO A 236 6.29 22.27 -35.79
CA PRO A 236 6.36 22.23 -37.24
C PRO A 236 5.42 23.26 -37.88
N PRO A 237 5.75 23.74 -39.10
CA PRO A 237 4.84 24.55 -39.85
C PRO A 237 3.47 23.91 -40.02
N GLU A 238 2.44 24.75 -40.17
CA GLU A 238 1.04 24.34 -40.36
C GLU A 238 0.45 23.56 -39.15
N THR A 239 1.00 23.82 -37.96
CA THR A 239 0.48 23.20 -36.73
C THR A 239 -0.89 23.73 -36.42
N GLN A 240 -1.87 22.80 -36.24
CA GLN A 240 -3.25 23.12 -35.96
C GLN A 240 -3.47 23.42 -34.47
N ASN A 241 -4.42 24.28 -34.16
CA ASN A 241 -4.87 24.52 -32.80
C ASN A 241 -5.33 23.21 -32.13
N GLY A 242 -4.95 23.01 -30.89
CA GLY A 242 -5.25 21.78 -30.15
C GLY A 242 -4.32 20.59 -30.45
N ARG A 243 -3.33 20.77 -31.37
CA ARG A 243 -2.31 19.73 -31.60
C ARG A 243 -1.53 19.46 -30.32
N ARG A 244 -1.35 18.19 -30.01
CA ARG A 244 -0.68 17.73 -28.79
C ARG A 244 0.70 17.16 -29.10
N PHE A 245 1.69 17.57 -28.32
CA PHE A 245 3.06 17.06 -28.34
C PHE A 245 3.34 16.30 -27.07
N ARG A 246 3.90 15.11 -27.19
CA ARG A 246 4.29 14.26 -26.06
C ARG A 246 5.76 14.44 -25.75
N LEU A 247 6.06 14.78 -24.51
CA LEU A 247 7.40 14.91 -23.95
C LEU A 247 7.62 13.75 -22.99
N SER A 248 8.34 12.74 -23.43
CA SER A 248 8.48 11.48 -22.72
C SER A 248 9.24 11.66 -21.40
N GLY A 249 8.74 11.03 -20.32
CA GLY A 249 9.39 11.05 -19.01
C GLY A 249 9.36 12.39 -18.29
N GLN A 250 8.55 13.36 -18.74
CA GLN A 250 8.41 14.69 -18.13
C GLN A 250 7.11 14.83 -17.28
N GLY A 251 6.45 13.72 -17.01
CA GLY A 251 5.27 13.64 -16.14
C GLY A 251 5.63 13.37 -14.67
N MET A 252 4.63 12.94 -13.91
CA MET A 252 4.78 12.61 -12.48
C MET A 252 5.48 11.26 -12.30
N PRO A 253 6.32 11.13 -11.29
CA PRO A 253 6.86 9.84 -10.87
C PRO A 253 5.75 8.96 -10.29
N VAL A 254 5.94 7.65 -10.40
CA VAL A 254 5.01 6.67 -9.82
C VAL A 254 5.36 6.42 -8.36
N LEU A 255 4.37 6.48 -7.48
CA LEU A 255 4.53 6.17 -6.07
C LEU A 255 5.17 4.78 -5.90
N ASN A 256 6.16 4.66 -5.03
CA ASN A 256 6.97 3.45 -4.79
C ASN A 256 7.89 3.01 -5.95
N ASN A 257 7.88 3.71 -7.10
CA ASN A 257 8.82 3.47 -8.19
C ASN A 257 9.17 4.79 -8.91
N PRO A 258 9.93 5.70 -8.26
CA PRO A 258 10.20 7.06 -8.77
C PRO A 258 11.02 7.10 -10.06
N GLU A 259 11.69 6.00 -10.43
CA GLU A 259 12.39 5.87 -11.71
C GLU A 259 11.43 5.82 -12.90
N VAL A 260 10.20 5.37 -12.67
CA VAL A 260 9.14 5.33 -13.69
C VAL A 260 8.36 6.63 -13.62
N LYS A 261 8.50 7.45 -14.69
CA LYS A 261 7.76 8.70 -14.83
C LYS A 261 6.73 8.59 -15.93
N GLY A 262 5.66 9.36 -15.81
CA GLY A 262 4.70 9.61 -16.88
C GLY A 262 5.24 10.59 -17.92
N ASP A 263 4.37 11.06 -18.78
CA ASP A 263 4.70 11.99 -19.86
C ASP A 263 4.06 13.36 -19.64
N LEU A 264 4.64 14.38 -20.25
CA LEU A 264 4.04 15.71 -20.34
C LEU A 264 3.43 15.89 -21.72
N TYR A 265 2.17 16.21 -21.77
CA TYR A 265 1.43 16.52 -22.99
C TYR A 265 1.25 18.03 -23.12
N ALA A 266 1.99 18.63 -24.05
CA ALA A 266 1.87 20.04 -24.40
C ALA A 266 0.82 20.21 -25.52
N THR A 267 -0.29 20.87 -25.22
CA THR A 267 -1.36 21.16 -26.17
C THR A 267 -1.22 22.56 -26.68
N ILE A 268 -1.07 22.73 -27.97
CA ILE A 268 -0.94 24.06 -28.60
C ILE A 268 -2.26 24.81 -28.58
N LYS A 269 -2.25 26.01 -28.05
CA LYS A 269 -3.34 26.96 -28.04
C LYS A 269 -2.94 28.16 -28.89
N VAL A 270 -3.47 28.22 -30.10
CA VAL A 270 -3.21 29.34 -30.99
C VAL A 270 -3.96 30.56 -30.51
N VAL A 271 -3.24 31.62 -30.26
CA VAL A 271 -3.77 32.94 -29.91
C VAL A 271 -3.85 33.82 -31.16
N LEU A 272 -5.02 34.34 -31.45
CA LEU A 272 -5.20 35.25 -32.56
C LEU A 272 -4.71 36.66 -32.17
N PRO A 273 -4.04 37.35 -33.08
CA PRO A 273 -3.60 38.73 -32.83
C PRO A 273 -4.81 39.66 -32.65
N THR A 274 -4.67 40.55 -31.67
CA THR A 274 -5.63 41.64 -31.42
C THR A 274 -4.97 42.96 -31.75
N ASP A 275 -5.74 44.05 -31.96
CA ASP A 275 -5.24 45.38 -32.23
C ASP A 275 -4.38 45.50 -33.48
N LEU A 276 -4.81 44.82 -34.56
CA LEU A 276 -4.13 44.83 -35.85
C LEU A 276 -3.91 46.21 -36.39
N SER A 277 -2.68 46.52 -36.80
CA SER A 277 -2.38 47.71 -37.59
C SER A 277 -3.08 47.67 -38.97
N GLN A 278 -3.12 48.80 -39.62
CA GLN A 278 -3.71 48.88 -40.97
C GLN A 278 -2.97 47.99 -41.98
N GLU A 279 -1.65 47.93 -41.87
CA GLU A 279 -0.80 47.09 -42.72
C GLU A 279 -1.05 45.62 -42.53
N GLU A 280 -1.16 45.19 -41.28
CA GLU A 280 -1.50 43.77 -40.94
C GLU A 280 -2.89 43.39 -41.44
N GLN A 281 -3.87 44.27 -41.31
CA GLN A 281 -5.22 44.05 -41.86
C GLN A 281 -5.20 43.89 -43.39
N GLU A 282 -4.42 44.71 -44.12
CA GLU A 282 -4.24 44.59 -45.56
C GLU A 282 -3.61 43.25 -45.94
N LEU A 283 -2.58 42.78 -45.19
CA LEU A 283 -1.99 41.46 -45.39
C LEU A 283 -2.94 40.32 -45.19
N PHE A 284 -3.76 40.37 -44.14
CA PHE A 284 -4.83 39.36 -43.89
C PHE A 284 -5.89 39.35 -44.97
N LEU A 285 -6.28 40.55 -45.50
CA LEU A 285 -7.23 40.63 -46.62
C LEU A 285 -6.64 39.99 -47.88
N ARG A 286 -5.40 40.28 -48.18
CA ARG A 286 -4.69 39.69 -49.33
C ARG A 286 -4.56 38.15 -49.16
N LEU A 287 -4.25 37.66 -47.95
CA LEU A 287 -4.20 36.22 -47.66
C LEU A 287 -5.57 35.57 -47.89
N LYS A 288 -6.63 36.21 -47.48
CA LYS A 288 -8.03 35.75 -47.70
C LYS A 288 -8.34 35.61 -49.19
N GLU A 289 -7.97 36.60 -50.01
CA GLU A 289 -8.15 36.56 -51.48
C GLU A 289 -7.37 35.40 -52.13
N LEU A 290 -6.10 35.21 -51.74
CA LEU A 290 -5.26 34.13 -52.25
C LEU A 290 -5.82 32.73 -51.89
N ARG A 291 -6.44 32.60 -50.75
CA ARG A 291 -7.07 31.32 -50.35
C ARG A 291 -8.41 31.08 -51.02
N ALA A 292 -9.20 32.14 -51.28
CA ALA A 292 -10.46 32.03 -52.03
C ALA A 292 -10.23 31.57 -53.48
N GLY A 293 -9.12 31.98 -54.10
CA GLY A 293 -8.74 31.55 -55.45
C GLY A 293 -8.16 30.12 -55.55
N LYS A 294 -7.81 29.46 -54.42
CA LYS A 294 -7.35 28.09 -54.41
C LYS A 294 -8.44 27.05 -54.18
N GLY A 295 -9.68 27.49 -53.90
CA GLY A 295 -10.85 26.65 -53.61
C GLY A 295 -11.79 26.42 -54.80
N SER A 296 -11.42 26.81 -56.01
CA SER A 296 -12.23 26.61 -57.23
C SER A 296 -11.57 25.57 -58.13
#